data_e0e9e47b424d141a08358df9f0e8759a
#
_entry.id   e0e9e47b424d141a08358df9f0e8759a
#
_cell.length_a   1.000
_cell.length_b   1.000
_cell.length_c   1.000
_cell.angle_alpha   90.00
_cell.angle_beta   90.00
_cell.angle_gamma   90.00
#
_symmetry.space_group_name_H-M   'P 1'
#
loop_
_entity.id
_entity.type
_entity.pdbx_description
1 polymer ?
#
loop_
_entity_poly.entity_id
_entity_poly.type
_entity_poly.pdbx_seq_one_letter_code
_entity_poly.pdbx_strand_id
1 'polypeptide(L)'
;MSELLWLAQKIVDAYRNMGFVSAVIFGPQGTGKTTYAFKVARDVEYEIRGLRTKDEAWQYVRYFFELPEALDFIQQLTEKDQRIPYIIFDDASIWLSKYYWYKDYMKAFYSYYALIRTRVSAVIFTTPAPDDLAYFLREKGWYQIKVVWNSKKKKIAKALLYAKDFARTSRGDFTTKSTHTAIDFYKVELPDTFYAEYLKKRKEKELELLTQIKFSLSRRDVKNEV
;
A
#
# COMPACT_ATOMS: atom_id res chain seq x y z
N MET A 1 20.09 -17.29 -7.90
CA MET A 1 19.15 -16.57 -7.02
C MET A 1 18.10 -15.91 -7.92
N SER A 2 16.81 -16.13 -7.66
CA SER A 2 15.77 -15.44 -8.44
C SER A 2 15.79 -13.95 -8.09
N GLU A 3 15.84 -13.11 -9.10
CA GLU A 3 15.87 -11.66 -8.95
C GLU A 3 14.64 -11.16 -8.16
N LEU A 4 14.87 -10.28 -7.17
CA LEU A 4 13.80 -9.63 -6.42
C LEU A 4 13.20 -8.51 -7.28
N LEU A 5 11.92 -8.23 -7.09
CA LEU A 5 11.31 -7.03 -7.63
C LEU A 5 12.02 -5.78 -7.08
N TRP A 6 12.16 -4.74 -7.89
CA TRP A 6 12.96 -3.56 -7.54
C TRP A 6 12.49 -2.90 -6.23
N LEU A 7 11.17 -2.76 -6.04
CA LEU A 7 10.64 -2.19 -4.79
C LEU A 7 10.93 -3.10 -3.59
N ALA A 8 10.92 -4.43 -3.77
CA ALA A 8 11.26 -5.38 -2.70
C ALA A 8 12.71 -5.18 -2.25
N GLN A 9 13.65 -5.03 -3.19
CA GLN A 9 15.05 -4.73 -2.87
C GLN A 9 15.18 -3.45 -2.03
N LYS A 10 14.48 -2.38 -2.40
CA LYS A 10 14.49 -1.11 -1.64
C LYS A 10 13.97 -1.27 -0.22
N ILE A 11 12.95 -2.10 -0.04
CA ILE A 11 12.38 -2.38 1.29
C ILE A 11 13.35 -3.22 2.14
N VAL A 12 13.98 -4.23 1.55
CA VAL A 12 15.01 -5.05 2.24
C VAL A 12 16.17 -4.17 2.69
N ASP A 13 16.67 -3.31 1.80
CA ASP A 13 17.75 -2.37 2.10
C ASP A 13 17.35 -1.41 3.25
N ALA A 14 16.12 -0.87 3.19
CA ALA A 14 15.60 0.01 4.24
C ALA A 14 15.44 -0.72 5.58
N TYR A 15 14.99 -1.98 5.57
CA TYR A 15 14.84 -2.76 6.79
C TYR A 15 16.21 -3.03 7.46
N ARG A 16 17.19 -3.45 6.68
CA ARG A 16 18.55 -3.74 7.16
C ARG A 16 19.30 -2.49 7.67
N ASN A 17 19.02 -1.33 7.07
CA ASN A 17 19.72 -0.07 7.36
C ASN A 17 18.90 0.93 8.20
N MET A 18 17.86 0.47 8.90
CA MET A 18 16.98 1.34 9.71
C MET A 18 16.35 2.50 8.93
N GLY A 19 16.23 2.36 7.60
CA GLY A 19 15.62 3.32 6.69
C GLY A 19 14.11 3.22 6.63
N PHE A 20 13.50 4.04 5.74
CA PHE A 20 12.05 4.04 5.53
C PHE A 20 11.70 4.22 4.05
N VAL A 21 10.75 3.42 3.58
CA VAL A 21 10.20 3.45 2.23
C VAL A 21 8.71 3.77 2.31
N SER A 22 8.26 4.76 1.57
CA SER A 22 6.83 5.03 1.35
C SER A 22 6.52 4.89 -0.13
N ALA A 23 5.58 4.01 -0.48
CA ALA A 23 5.27 3.68 -1.87
C ALA A 23 3.76 3.76 -2.15
N VAL A 24 3.39 4.42 -3.25
CA VAL A 24 2.02 4.47 -3.76
C VAL A 24 1.95 3.73 -5.08
N ILE A 25 1.22 2.62 -5.10
CA ILE A 25 0.97 1.78 -6.29
C ILE A 25 -0.39 2.14 -6.86
N PHE A 26 -0.43 2.65 -8.08
CA PHE A 26 -1.64 3.16 -8.70
C PHE A 26 -1.81 2.72 -10.15
N GLY A 27 -3.01 2.90 -10.69
CA GLY A 27 -3.36 2.56 -12.08
C GLY A 27 -4.82 2.09 -12.19
N PRO A 28 -5.34 1.88 -13.39
CA PRO A 28 -6.72 1.46 -13.59
C PRO A 28 -7.09 0.21 -12.80
N GLN A 29 -8.38 0.07 -12.48
CA GLN A 29 -8.88 -1.14 -11.82
C GLN A 29 -8.61 -2.39 -12.68
N GLY A 30 -8.35 -3.52 -12.02
CA GLY A 30 -8.07 -4.79 -12.69
C GLY A 30 -6.69 -4.90 -13.38
N THR A 31 -5.77 -3.95 -13.18
CA THR A 31 -4.42 -4.00 -13.77
C THR A 31 -3.40 -4.81 -12.97
N GLY A 32 -3.77 -5.29 -11.77
CA GLY A 32 -2.88 -6.10 -10.93
C GLY A 32 -2.06 -5.33 -9.89
N LYS A 33 -2.50 -4.13 -9.47
CA LYS A 33 -1.86 -3.33 -8.41
C LYS A 33 -1.63 -4.12 -7.13
N THR A 34 -2.71 -4.69 -6.59
CA THR A 34 -2.68 -5.54 -5.39
C THR A 34 -1.76 -6.75 -5.58
N THR A 35 -1.81 -7.39 -6.76
CA THR A 35 -0.90 -8.50 -7.10
C THR A 35 0.56 -8.06 -7.05
N TYR A 36 0.88 -6.87 -7.56
CA TYR A 36 2.24 -6.34 -7.49
C TYR A 36 2.67 -6.09 -6.04
N ALA A 37 1.83 -5.43 -5.25
CA ALA A 37 2.10 -5.18 -3.83
C ALA A 37 2.39 -6.48 -3.05
N PHE A 38 1.57 -7.52 -3.27
CA PHE A 38 1.75 -8.82 -2.62
C PHE A 38 3.01 -9.56 -3.10
N LYS A 39 3.36 -9.47 -4.38
CA LYS A 39 4.61 -10.06 -4.89
C LYS A 39 5.85 -9.33 -4.36
N VAL A 40 5.78 -8.02 -4.18
CA VAL A 40 6.83 -7.25 -3.49
C VAL A 40 6.96 -7.75 -2.06
N ALA A 41 5.87 -7.87 -1.31
CA ALA A 41 5.86 -8.37 0.06
C ALA A 41 6.42 -9.79 0.17
N ARG A 42 5.98 -10.70 -0.72
CA ARG A 42 6.52 -12.06 -0.82
C ARG A 42 8.04 -12.05 -1.02
N ASP A 43 8.54 -11.22 -1.92
CA ASP A 43 9.97 -11.15 -2.21
C ASP A 43 10.75 -10.60 -1.01
N VAL A 44 10.18 -9.64 -0.26
CA VAL A 44 10.75 -9.12 0.98
C VAL A 44 10.83 -10.22 2.06
N GLU A 45 9.74 -10.95 2.28
CA GLU A 45 9.72 -12.04 3.27
C GLU A 45 10.67 -13.18 2.90
N TYR A 46 10.73 -13.52 1.61
CA TYR A 46 11.67 -14.51 1.10
C TYR A 46 13.12 -14.14 1.44
N GLU A 47 13.52 -12.91 1.17
CA GLU A 47 14.87 -12.44 1.35
C GLU A 47 15.25 -12.24 2.84
N ILE A 48 14.34 -11.63 3.63
CA ILE A 48 14.64 -11.32 5.04
C ILE A 48 14.68 -12.58 5.90
N ARG A 49 13.79 -13.54 5.61
CA ARG A 49 13.72 -14.80 6.37
C ARG A 49 14.70 -15.88 5.88
N GLY A 50 15.36 -15.64 4.74
CA GLY A 50 16.26 -16.64 4.14
C GLY A 50 15.53 -17.94 3.76
N LEU A 51 14.29 -17.83 3.25
CA LEU A 51 13.46 -18.98 2.88
C LEU A 51 14.05 -19.71 1.67
N ARG A 52 13.72 -20.99 1.51
CA ARG A 52 14.22 -21.79 0.39
C ARG A 52 13.55 -21.42 -0.92
N THR A 53 12.25 -21.12 -0.88
CA THR A 53 11.44 -20.78 -2.04
C THR A 53 10.61 -19.51 -1.79
N LYS A 54 10.26 -18.80 -2.86
CA LYS A 54 9.33 -17.67 -2.77
C LYS A 54 7.91 -18.10 -2.40
N ASP A 55 7.56 -19.36 -2.63
CA ASP A 55 6.22 -19.89 -2.32
C ASP A 55 6.02 -20.02 -0.80
N GLU A 56 7.06 -20.36 -0.05
CA GLU A 56 7.01 -20.38 1.41
C GLU A 56 6.75 -18.98 2.02
N ALA A 57 7.04 -17.91 1.29
CA ALA A 57 6.91 -16.56 1.78
C ALA A 57 5.46 -16.05 1.82
N TRP A 58 4.55 -16.65 1.06
CA TRP A 58 3.15 -16.20 0.99
C TRP A 58 2.43 -16.21 2.34
N GLN A 59 2.73 -17.15 3.22
CA GLN A 59 2.14 -17.25 4.56
C GLN A 59 2.50 -16.06 5.48
N TYR A 60 3.53 -15.29 5.14
CA TYR A 60 3.98 -14.14 5.92
C TYR A 60 3.52 -12.80 5.34
N VAL A 61 2.90 -12.79 4.16
CA VAL A 61 2.42 -11.57 3.51
C VAL A 61 1.31 -10.92 4.35
N ARG A 62 1.53 -9.66 4.77
CA ARG A 62 0.61 -8.90 5.62
C ARG A 62 0.04 -7.72 4.85
N TYR A 63 -1.28 -7.56 4.95
CA TYR A 63 -2.01 -6.46 4.33
C TYR A 63 -3.25 -6.11 5.16
N PHE A 64 -3.69 -4.88 5.02
CA PHE A 64 -4.84 -4.32 5.73
C PHE A 64 -5.73 -3.57 4.74
N PHE A 65 -7.03 -3.70 4.91
CA PHE A 65 -8.02 -2.87 4.22
C PHE A 65 -8.38 -1.64 5.03
N GLU A 66 -8.21 -1.69 6.34
CA GLU A 66 -8.67 -0.69 7.29
C GLU A 66 -7.54 -0.10 8.11
N LEU A 67 -7.65 1.19 8.37
CA LEU A 67 -6.71 1.88 9.24
C LEU A 67 -6.77 1.39 10.70
N PRO A 68 -7.94 1.17 11.33
CA PRO A 68 -8.00 0.66 12.70
C PRO A 68 -7.26 -0.68 12.87
N GLU A 69 -7.53 -1.66 12.02
CA GLU A 69 -6.86 -2.97 12.07
C GLU A 69 -5.33 -2.84 11.98
N ALA A 70 -4.85 -1.97 11.09
CA ALA A 70 -3.41 -1.71 10.96
C ALA A 70 -2.83 -1.03 12.19
N LEU A 71 -3.57 -0.09 12.81
CA LEU A 71 -3.12 0.61 14.02
C LEU A 71 -3.05 -0.33 15.23
N ASP A 72 -4.03 -1.20 15.41
CA ASP A 72 -4.02 -2.23 16.47
C ASP A 72 -2.79 -3.15 16.32
N PHE A 73 -2.50 -3.55 15.09
CA PHE A 73 -1.31 -4.34 14.81
C PHE A 73 0.00 -3.57 15.10
N ILE A 74 0.09 -2.31 14.70
CA ILE A 74 1.25 -1.46 14.98
C ILE A 74 1.42 -1.21 16.49
N GLN A 75 0.32 -1.06 17.22
CA GLN A 75 0.36 -0.95 18.68
C GLN A 75 0.99 -2.19 19.31
N GLN A 76 0.59 -3.39 18.90
CA GLN A 76 1.20 -4.64 19.39
C GLN A 76 2.71 -4.72 19.09
N LEU A 77 3.14 -4.24 17.92
CA LEU A 77 4.57 -4.14 17.58
C LEU A 77 5.30 -3.16 18.52
N THR A 78 4.64 -2.05 18.85
CA THR A 78 5.21 -1.03 19.72
C THR A 78 5.36 -1.55 21.15
N GLU A 79 4.36 -2.23 21.70
CA GLU A 79 4.38 -2.84 23.01
C GLU A 79 5.46 -3.92 23.15
N LYS A 80 5.74 -4.65 22.06
CA LYS A 80 6.77 -5.70 22.01
C LYS A 80 8.14 -5.20 21.56
N ASP A 81 8.30 -3.90 21.35
CA ASP A 81 9.51 -3.28 20.77
C ASP A 81 9.98 -3.95 19.47
N GLN A 82 9.04 -4.37 18.65
CA GLN A 82 9.33 -5.06 17.39
C GLN A 82 9.28 -4.11 16.19
N ARG A 83 10.10 -4.40 15.19
CA ARG A 83 10.09 -3.71 13.89
C ARG A 83 9.90 -4.73 12.77
N ILE A 84 9.06 -4.38 11.81
CA ILE A 84 8.75 -5.23 10.65
C ILE A 84 9.18 -4.55 9.33
N PRO A 85 9.39 -5.35 8.28
CA PRO A 85 9.86 -4.80 7.00
C PRO A 85 8.82 -3.94 6.29
N TYR A 86 7.53 -4.25 6.38
CA TYR A 86 6.49 -3.49 5.66
C TYR A 86 5.09 -3.69 6.26
N ILE A 87 4.19 -2.79 5.88
CA ILE A 87 2.73 -2.97 5.89
C ILE A 87 2.17 -2.56 4.52
N ILE A 88 1.08 -3.21 4.10
CA ILE A 88 0.32 -2.88 2.88
C ILE A 88 -1.06 -2.40 3.29
N PHE A 89 -1.46 -1.22 2.82
CA PHE A 89 -2.84 -0.76 2.80
C PHE A 89 -3.41 -1.00 1.40
N ASP A 90 -4.24 -2.05 1.27
CA ASP A 90 -4.89 -2.35 0.00
C ASP A 90 -6.19 -1.55 -0.15
N ASP A 91 -6.45 -1.04 -1.36
CA ASP A 91 -7.53 -0.09 -1.64
C ASP A 91 -7.55 1.10 -0.64
N ALA A 92 -6.38 1.66 -0.37
CA ALA A 92 -6.12 2.62 0.71
C ALA A 92 -7.01 3.88 0.67
N SER A 93 -7.53 4.25 -0.50
CA SER A 93 -8.45 5.38 -0.65
C SER A 93 -9.79 5.20 0.08
N ILE A 94 -10.14 4.00 0.53
CA ILE A 94 -11.35 3.76 1.31
C ILE A 94 -11.26 4.44 2.68
N TRP A 95 -10.14 4.29 3.39
CA TRP A 95 -9.93 4.84 4.73
C TRP A 95 -9.04 6.08 4.77
N LEU A 96 -8.10 6.18 3.84
CA LEU A 96 -7.08 7.23 3.77
C LEU A 96 -7.37 8.22 2.65
N SER A 97 -8.66 8.45 2.36
CA SER A 97 -9.13 9.34 1.31
C SER A 97 -8.82 10.81 1.60
N LYS A 98 -8.56 11.56 0.54
CA LYS A 98 -8.48 13.03 0.61
C LYS A 98 -9.74 13.70 1.20
N TYR A 99 -10.90 13.04 1.12
CA TYR A 99 -12.15 13.58 1.67
C TYR A 99 -12.27 13.45 3.19
N TYR A 100 -11.34 12.74 3.85
CA TYR A 100 -11.33 12.56 5.31
C TYR A 100 -10.27 13.40 6.03
N TRP A 101 -9.59 14.30 5.33
CA TRP A 101 -8.50 15.11 5.88
C TRP A 101 -8.87 15.89 7.15
N TYR A 102 -10.15 16.31 7.28
CA TYR A 102 -10.68 17.06 8.42
C TYR A 102 -11.01 16.19 9.64
N LYS A 103 -11.07 14.87 9.49
CA LYS A 103 -11.35 13.95 10.59
C LYS A 103 -10.19 13.91 11.57
N ASP A 104 -10.49 13.89 12.88
CA ASP A 104 -9.47 13.92 13.92
C ASP A 104 -8.52 12.73 13.88
N TYR A 105 -9.02 11.54 13.55
CA TYR A 105 -8.15 10.38 13.36
C TYR A 105 -7.13 10.56 12.23
N MET A 106 -7.48 11.31 11.17
CA MET A 106 -6.54 11.59 10.07
C MET A 106 -5.44 12.55 10.49
N LYS A 107 -5.76 13.54 11.32
CA LYS A 107 -4.76 14.46 11.90
C LYS A 107 -3.82 13.72 12.85
N ALA A 108 -4.38 12.85 13.70
CA ALA A 108 -3.59 11.98 14.58
C ALA A 108 -2.70 11.01 13.79
N PHE A 109 -3.23 10.38 12.74
CA PHE A 109 -2.46 9.50 11.87
C PHE A 109 -1.34 10.26 11.13
N TYR A 110 -1.60 11.49 10.66
CA TYR A 110 -0.56 12.35 10.09
C TYR A 110 0.62 12.55 11.04
N SER A 111 0.34 12.85 12.31
CA SER A 111 1.37 13.03 13.33
C SER A 111 2.10 11.72 13.62
N TYR A 112 1.37 10.62 13.75
CA TYR A 112 1.95 9.30 13.99
C TYR A 112 2.79 8.81 12.80
N TYR A 113 2.39 9.11 11.56
CA TYR A 113 3.11 8.71 10.36
C TYR A 113 4.57 9.20 10.33
N ALA A 114 4.88 10.30 11.01
CA ALA A 114 6.24 10.78 11.15
C ALA A 114 7.11 9.84 12.02
N LEU A 115 6.49 9.10 12.93
CA LEU A 115 7.16 8.15 13.86
C LEU A 115 7.13 6.70 13.37
N ILE A 116 6.30 6.38 12.37
CA ILE A 116 6.00 5.00 11.95
C ILE A 116 7.26 4.19 11.59
N ARG A 117 8.31 4.86 11.10
CA ARG A 117 9.57 4.23 10.70
C ARG A 117 10.25 3.44 11.81
N THR A 118 9.96 3.75 13.07
CA THR A 118 10.53 3.04 14.23
C THR A 118 9.99 1.61 14.33
N ARG A 119 8.80 1.36 13.79
CA ARG A 119 8.09 0.07 13.84
C ARG A 119 7.96 -0.60 12.48
N VAL A 120 7.95 0.18 11.39
CA VAL A 120 7.71 -0.30 10.03
C VAL A 120 8.72 0.31 9.08
N SER A 121 9.41 -0.51 8.31
CA SER A 121 10.41 -0.02 7.34
C SER A 121 9.81 0.43 6.03
N ALA A 122 8.63 -0.06 5.68
CA ALA A 122 7.93 0.39 4.48
C ALA A 122 6.42 0.43 4.66
N VAL A 123 5.80 1.46 4.08
CA VAL A 123 4.34 1.53 3.93
C VAL A 123 4.00 1.56 2.45
N ILE A 124 3.18 0.61 2.02
CA ILE A 124 2.74 0.46 0.63
C ILE A 124 1.24 0.74 0.57
N PHE A 125 0.84 1.68 -0.26
CA PHE A 125 -0.56 2.00 -0.52
C PHE A 125 -0.94 1.56 -1.93
N THR A 126 -2.03 0.82 -2.09
CA THR A 126 -2.64 0.61 -3.42
C THR A 126 -3.86 1.51 -3.57
N THR A 127 -4.04 2.10 -4.75
CA THR A 127 -5.17 2.98 -5.05
C THR A 127 -5.42 3.05 -6.56
N PRO A 128 -6.64 3.32 -7.03
CA PRO A 128 -6.88 3.60 -8.45
C PRO A 128 -6.12 4.82 -8.96
N ALA A 129 -6.12 5.91 -8.19
CA ALA A 129 -5.40 7.14 -8.50
C ALA A 129 -4.70 7.71 -7.26
N PRO A 130 -3.49 8.26 -7.38
CA PRO A 130 -2.79 8.89 -6.26
C PRO A 130 -3.62 10.01 -5.62
N ASP A 131 -4.38 10.73 -6.43
CA ASP A 131 -5.21 11.86 -6.00
C ASP A 131 -6.39 11.46 -5.11
N ASP A 132 -6.69 10.19 -4.99
CA ASP A 132 -7.72 9.69 -4.07
C ASP A 132 -7.22 9.63 -2.62
N LEU A 133 -5.90 9.59 -2.41
CA LEU A 133 -5.29 9.56 -1.09
C LEU A 133 -5.19 10.96 -0.46
N ALA A 134 -5.16 11.01 0.86
CA ALA A 134 -4.89 12.23 1.61
C ALA A 134 -3.56 12.87 1.17
N TYR A 135 -3.54 14.20 1.08
CA TYR A 135 -2.42 14.96 0.52
C TYR A 135 -1.07 14.58 1.11
N PHE A 136 -0.98 14.48 2.44
CA PHE A 136 0.29 14.17 3.11
C PHE A 136 0.86 12.78 2.77
N LEU A 137 -0.01 11.81 2.47
CA LEU A 137 0.43 10.46 2.06
C LEU A 137 1.01 10.49 0.64
N ARG A 138 0.40 11.29 -0.24
CA ARG A 138 0.93 11.49 -1.60
C ARG A 138 2.26 12.20 -1.60
N GLU A 139 2.39 13.25 -0.79
CA GLU A 139 3.63 14.03 -0.69
C GLU A 139 4.76 13.20 -0.08
N LYS A 140 4.47 12.44 0.97
CA LYS A 140 5.44 11.55 1.61
C LYS A 140 5.63 10.20 0.88
N GLY A 141 4.87 9.93 -0.17
CA GLY A 141 5.03 8.77 -1.06
C GLY A 141 6.22 8.95 -2.00
N TRP A 142 7.43 8.66 -1.52
CA TRP A 142 8.67 8.85 -2.26
C TRP A 142 8.79 7.96 -3.50
N TYR A 143 8.15 6.79 -3.48
CA TYR A 143 8.06 5.92 -4.65
C TYR A 143 6.64 5.91 -5.18
N GLN A 144 6.50 6.25 -6.46
CA GLN A 144 5.24 6.21 -7.19
C GLN A 144 5.34 5.11 -8.25
N ILE A 145 4.42 4.15 -8.19
CA ILE A 145 4.46 2.97 -9.04
C ILE A 145 3.19 2.91 -9.89
N LYS A 146 3.31 3.19 -11.18
CA LYS A 146 2.19 3.08 -12.13
C LYS A 146 2.12 1.67 -12.69
N VAL A 147 1.01 0.99 -12.43
CA VAL A 147 0.76 -0.36 -12.94
C VAL A 147 -0.10 -0.30 -14.18
N VAL A 148 0.37 -0.93 -15.26
CA VAL A 148 -0.34 -1.04 -16.53
C VAL A 148 -0.18 -2.44 -17.11
N TRP A 149 -1.12 -2.85 -17.97
CA TRP A 149 -0.96 -4.09 -18.72
C TRP A 149 0.19 -3.98 -19.71
N ASN A 150 1.06 -5.00 -19.72
CA ASN A 150 2.01 -5.24 -20.81
C ASN A 150 1.40 -6.22 -21.84
N SER A 151 0.77 -7.29 -21.38
CA SER A 151 0.01 -8.22 -22.21
C SER A 151 -1.17 -8.81 -21.43
N LYS A 152 -2.39 -8.39 -21.75
CA LYS A 152 -3.61 -8.96 -21.14
C LYS A 152 -3.75 -10.44 -21.43
N LYS A 153 -3.49 -10.86 -22.69
CA LYS A 153 -3.59 -12.27 -23.11
C LYS A 153 -2.69 -13.20 -22.31
N LYS A 154 -1.47 -12.75 -21.97
CA LYS A 154 -0.51 -13.51 -21.16
C LYS A 154 -0.61 -13.21 -19.66
N LYS A 155 -1.57 -12.38 -19.24
CA LYS A 155 -1.70 -11.90 -17.85
C LYS A 155 -0.40 -11.28 -17.32
N ILE A 156 0.34 -10.56 -18.14
CA ILE A 156 1.58 -9.88 -17.75
C ILE A 156 1.29 -8.39 -17.60
N ALA A 157 1.60 -7.85 -16.44
CA ALA A 157 1.62 -6.42 -16.18
C ALA A 157 3.06 -5.91 -16.04
N LYS A 158 3.20 -4.60 -16.17
CA LYS A 158 4.43 -3.89 -15.84
C LYS A 158 4.15 -2.80 -14.81
N ALA A 159 5.05 -2.70 -13.84
CA ALA A 159 5.10 -1.64 -12.86
C ALA A 159 6.19 -0.65 -13.30
N LEU A 160 5.81 0.58 -13.55
CA LEU A 160 6.71 1.70 -13.87
C LEU A 160 7.01 2.42 -12.56
N LEU A 161 8.27 2.38 -12.13
CA LEU A 161 8.69 2.91 -10.84
C LEU A 161 9.33 4.29 -11.02
N TYR A 162 8.84 5.22 -10.22
CA TYR A 162 9.34 6.59 -10.16
C TYR A 162 9.75 6.91 -8.73
N ALA A 163 10.96 7.47 -8.57
CA ALA A 163 11.40 8.02 -7.30
C ALA A 163 11.21 9.54 -7.32
N LYS A 164 10.72 10.09 -6.20
CA LYS A 164 10.70 11.52 -5.97
C LYS A 164 12.04 11.96 -5.39
N ASP A 165 12.46 13.15 -5.74
CA ASP A 165 13.59 13.84 -5.14
C ASP A 165 13.30 15.33 -5.03
N PHE A 166 13.97 16.01 -4.11
CA PHE A 166 13.89 17.45 -3.99
C PHE A 166 14.74 18.14 -5.05
N ALA A 167 14.13 19.01 -5.80
CA ALA A 167 14.81 19.89 -6.75
C ALA A 167 14.65 21.35 -6.33
N ARG A 168 15.68 22.16 -6.51
CA ARG A 168 15.62 23.60 -6.27
C ARG A 168 15.12 24.30 -7.53
N THR A 169 14.12 25.15 -7.39
CA THR A 169 13.63 25.99 -8.49
C THR A 169 14.58 27.14 -8.75
N SER A 170 14.45 27.82 -9.89
CA SER A 170 15.20 29.04 -10.21
C SER A 170 14.99 30.19 -9.22
N ARG A 171 13.85 30.17 -8.49
CA ARG A 171 13.49 31.14 -7.43
C ARG A 171 14.06 30.77 -6.06
N GLY A 172 14.72 29.61 -5.93
CA GLY A 172 15.31 29.14 -4.68
C GLY A 172 14.39 28.26 -3.83
N ASP A 173 13.12 28.09 -4.19
CA ASP A 173 12.18 27.22 -3.50
C ASP A 173 12.46 25.74 -3.77
N PHE A 174 12.05 24.87 -2.85
CA PHE A 174 12.11 23.43 -3.09
C PHE A 174 10.82 22.92 -3.74
N THR A 175 10.97 22.08 -4.74
CA THR A 175 9.88 21.33 -5.37
C THR A 175 10.27 19.85 -5.44
N THR A 176 9.29 18.98 -5.67
CA THR A 176 9.56 17.56 -5.88
C THR A 176 9.59 17.24 -7.38
N LYS A 177 10.60 16.49 -7.80
CA LYS A 177 10.73 15.95 -9.16
C LYS A 177 10.64 14.45 -9.11
N SER A 178 9.80 13.86 -9.96
CA SER A 178 9.72 12.40 -10.14
C SER A 178 10.61 11.96 -11.29
N THR A 179 11.46 10.97 -11.05
CA THR A 179 12.34 10.40 -12.06
C THR A 179 12.04 8.92 -12.22
N HIS A 180 11.88 8.48 -13.45
CA HIS A 180 11.73 7.05 -13.77
C HIS A 180 13.02 6.31 -13.39
N THR A 181 12.88 5.23 -12.59
CA THR A 181 14.03 4.53 -12.03
C THR A 181 14.12 3.07 -12.46
N ALA A 182 13.00 2.39 -12.64
CA ALA A 182 12.99 0.98 -13.00
C ALA A 182 11.63 0.55 -13.59
N ILE A 183 11.62 -0.63 -14.17
CA ILE A 183 10.42 -1.33 -14.65
C ILE A 183 10.48 -2.77 -14.16
N ASP A 184 9.46 -3.19 -13.42
CA ASP A 184 9.26 -4.59 -13.09
C ASP A 184 8.19 -5.21 -14.00
N PHE A 185 8.47 -6.42 -14.50
CA PHE A 185 7.48 -7.24 -15.22
C PHE A 185 7.04 -8.41 -14.33
N TYR A 186 5.73 -8.65 -14.26
CA TYR A 186 5.21 -9.73 -13.43
C TYR A 186 3.93 -10.31 -14.00
N LYS A 187 3.66 -11.59 -13.68
CA LYS A 187 2.36 -12.21 -13.95
C LYS A 187 1.34 -11.75 -12.92
N VAL A 188 0.13 -11.41 -13.39
CA VAL A 188 -1.01 -11.05 -12.54
C VAL A 188 -1.71 -12.34 -12.09
N GLU A 189 -1.00 -13.11 -11.28
CA GLU A 189 -1.42 -14.40 -10.71
C GLU A 189 -0.90 -14.49 -9.27
N LEU A 190 -1.71 -15.05 -8.40
CA LEU A 190 -1.41 -15.35 -7.00
C LEU A 190 -1.68 -16.85 -6.75
N PRO A 191 -1.05 -17.47 -5.76
CA PRO A 191 -1.41 -18.85 -5.38
C PRO A 191 -2.89 -18.94 -4.99
N ASP A 192 -3.56 -20.03 -5.40
CA ASP A 192 -5.00 -20.17 -5.22
C ASP A 192 -5.43 -20.09 -3.76
N THR A 193 -4.68 -20.70 -2.83
CA THR A 193 -4.95 -20.65 -1.39
C THR A 193 -4.89 -19.23 -0.86
N PHE A 194 -3.81 -18.48 -1.15
CA PHE A 194 -3.64 -17.11 -0.72
C PHE A 194 -4.71 -16.20 -1.33
N TYR A 195 -5.03 -16.40 -2.60
CA TYR A 195 -6.04 -15.62 -3.30
C TYR A 195 -7.45 -15.86 -2.76
N ALA A 196 -7.78 -17.10 -2.41
CA ALA A 196 -9.06 -17.44 -1.79
C ALA A 196 -9.25 -16.75 -0.42
N GLU A 197 -8.22 -16.74 0.43
CA GLU A 197 -8.24 -16.01 1.71
C GLU A 197 -8.39 -14.51 1.51
N TYR A 198 -7.64 -13.94 0.56
CA TYR A 198 -7.75 -12.52 0.20
C TYR A 198 -9.17 -12.17 -0.26
N LEU A 199 -9.76 -12.97 -1.16
CA LEU A 199 -11.13 -12.73 -1.65
C LEU A 199 -12.17 -12.82 -0.54
N LYS A 200 -12.01 -13.75 0.41
CA LYS A 200 -12.89 -13.86 1.57
C LYS A 200 -12.89 -12.58 2.40
N LYS A 201 -11.72 -12.09 2.80
CA LYS A 201 -11.57 -10.84 3.55
C LYS A 201 -12.13 -9.65 2.76
N ARG A 202 -11.85 -9.57 1.47
CA ARG A 202 -12.36 -8.50 0.61
C ARG A 202 -13.89 -8.49 0.55
N LYS A 203 -14.51 -9.66 0.39
CA LYS A 203 -15.98 -9.81 0.39
C LYS A 203 -16.61 -9.35 1.71
N GLU A 204 -15.98 -9.68 2.85
CA GLU A 204 -16.43 -9.22 4.16
C GLU A 204 -16.47 -7.68 4.20
N LYS A 205 -15.40 -7.01 3.70
CA LYS A 205 -15.35 -5.55 3.62
C LYS A 205 -16.36 -4.94 2.65
N GLU A 206 -16.58 -5.55 1.51
CA GLU A 206 -17.63 -5.12 0.57
C GLU A 206 -19.02 -5.15 1.23
N LEU A 207 -19.34 -6.21 1.98
CA LEU A 207 -20.61 -6.33 2.70
C LEU A 207 -20.76 -5.28 3.82
N GLU A 208 -19.69 -5.00 4.57
CA GLU A 208 -19.69 -3.94 5.59
C GLU A 208 -19.98 -2.56 4.96
N LEU A 209 -19.28 -2.21 3.88
CA LEU A 209 -19.49 -0.93 3.18
C LEU A 209 -20.90 -0.82 2.60
N LEU A 210 -21.41 -1.88 2.00
CA LEU A 210 -22.80 -1.91 1.50
C LEU A 210 -23.82 -1.71 2.63
N THR A 211 -23.57 -2.31 3.79
CA THR A 211 -24.43 -2.14 4.98
C THR A 211 -24.42 -0.69 5.48
N GLN A 212 -23.22 -0.06 5.53
CA GLN A 212 -23.08 1.35 5.91
C GLN A 212 -23.81 2.29 4.93
N ILE A 213 -23.73 2.01 3.62
CA ILE A 213 -24.45 2.78 2.60
C ILE A 213 -25.95 2.66 2.80
N LYS A 214 -26.50 1.44 2.95
CA LYS A 214 -27.92 1.21 3.18
C LYS A 214 -28.44 1.92 4.43
N PHE A 215 -27.67 1.83 5.52
CA PHE A 215 -28.01 2.52 6.78
C PHE A 215 -28.02 4.05 6.62
N SER A 216 -27.09 4.59 5.87
CA SER A 216 -26.99 6.04 5.60
C SER A 216 -28.15 6.54 4.74
N LEU A 217 -28.64 5.73 3.79
CA LEU A 217 -29.79 6.04 2.95
C LEU A 217 -31.08 6.03 3.77
N SER A 218 -31.32 4.99 4.58
CA SER A 218 -32.54 4.89 5.40
C SER A 218 -32.72 6.06 6.40
N ARG A 219 -31.60 6.61 6.91
CA ARG A 219 -31.64 7.79 7.78
C ARG A 219 -31.98 9.09 7.06
N ARG A 220 -31.73 9.19 5.74
CA ARG A 220 -32.10 10.36 4.94
C ARG A 220 -33.59 10.38 4.63
N ASP A 221 -34.18 9.22 4.37
CA ASP A 221 -35.59 9.10 4.07
C ASP A 221 -36.46 9.53 5.27
N VAL A 222 -36.08 9.14 6.48
CA VAL A 222 -36.79 9.56 7.74
C VAL A 222 -36.66 11.09 8.01
N LYS A 223 -35.57 11.77 7.54
CA LYS A 223 -35.46 13.21 7.72
C LYS A 223 -36.19 14.06 6.69
N ASN A 224 -36.60 13.48 5.58
CA ASN A 224 -37.32 14.17 4.52
C ASN A 224 -38.87 14.00 4.68
N GLU A 225 -39.34 13.18 5.64
CA GLU A 225 -40.74 12.98 5.96
C GLU A 225 -41.22 13.81 7.18
N VAL A 226 -40.36 14.64 7.75
CA VAL A 226 -40.66 15.59 8.84
C VAL A 226 -40.46 17.02 8.34
#